data_7516565ef28dbb9be75160b60d0f5f3d
#
_entry.id   7516565ef28dbb9be75160b60d0f5f3d
#
_cell.length_a   1.000
_cell.length_b   1.000
_cell.length_c   1.000
_cell.angle_alpha   90.00
_cell.angle_beta   90.00
_cell.angle_gamma   90.00
#
_symmetry.space_group_name_H-M   'P 1'
#
loop_
_entity.id
_entity.type
_entity.pdbx_description
1 polymer ?
#
loop_
_entity_poly.entity_id
_entity_poly.type
_entity_poly.pdbx_seq_one_letter_code
_entity_poly.pdbx_strand_id
1 'polypeptide(L)'
;NPVGIMSRIYKRPTQIIQPYYFGDKAQKTTCLWLKGLPPLYHNATPNLFGDAVTHTEKGEFWVYFTKTKNKMQREPIWKKNTIGLPSNERSKERSKTFPGIAQAMATQWSEYLINKKTNK
;
A
#
# COMPACT_ATOMS: atom_id res chain seq x y z
N ASN A 1 -3.03 -4.62 4.54
CA ASN A 1 -3.40 -6.02 4.78
C ASN A 1 -2.29 -6.92 4.29
N PRO A 2 -1.79 -7.82 5.13
CA PRO A 2 -0.68 -8.68 4.74
C PRO A 2 -1.07 -9.69 3.66
N VAL A 3 -0.13 -9.92 2.76
CA VAL A 3 -0.23 -10.99 1.78
C VAL A 3 -0.05 -12.31 2.55
N GLY A 4 -0.85 -13.30 2.23
CA GLY A 4 -0.68 -14.63 2.79
C GLY A 4 -1.94 -15.17 3.43
N ILE A 5 -2.25 -14.78 4.67
CA ILE A 5 -3.37 -15.36 5.40
C ILE A 5 -4.70 -15.17 4.65
N MET A 6 -5.01 -13.93 4.28
CA MET A 6 -6.29 -13.67 3.57
C MET A 6 -6.31 -14.30 2.19
N SER A 7 -5.16 -14.40 1.53
CA SER A 7 -5.07 -15.06 0.23
C SER A 7 -5.35 -16.56 0.33
N ARG A 8 -5.08 -17.17 1.50
CA ARG A 8 -5.36 -18.59 1.72
C ARG A 8 -6.82 -18.86 2.05
N ILE A 9 -7.41 -18.02 2.92
CA ILE A 9 -8.74 -18.31 3.46
C ILE A 9 -9.88 -17.63 2.70
N TYR A 10 -9.57 -16.61 1.89
CA TYR A 10 -10.57 -15.91 1.09
C TYR A 10 -10.28 -16.07 -0.39
N LYS A 11 -9.45 -15.21 -0.93
CA LYS A 11 -9.01 -15.26 -2.32
C LYS A 11 -7.82 -14.33 -2.50
N ARG A 12 -7.15 -14.44 -3.63
CA ARG A 12 -6.03 -13.54 -3.93
C ARG A 12 -6.53 -12.09 -4.06
N PRO A 13 -5.73 -11.13 -3.61
CA PRO A 13 -6.12 -9.72 -3.75
C PRO A 13 -6.28 -9.34 -5.22
N THR A 14 -7.21 -8.44 -5.49
CA THR A 14 -7.42 -7.88 -6.82
C THR A 14 -6.24 -7.02 -7.24
N GLN A 15 -5.66 -6.29 -6.29
CA GLN A 15 -4.54 -5.40 -6.55
C GLN A 15 -3.64 -5.34 -5.33
N ILE A 16 -2.33 -5.25 -5.55
CA ILE A 16 -1.34 -5.04 -4.51
C ILE A 16 -0.62 -3.73 -4.80
N ILE A 17 -0.59 -2.83 -3.83
CA ILE A 17 -0.02 -1.50 -3.99
C ILE A 17 0.93 -1.15 -2.86
N GLN A 18 1.70 -0.09 -3.07
CA GLN A 18 2.64 0.46 -2.08
C GLN A 18 2.40 1.96 -1.94
N PRO A 19 2.61 2.54 -0.73
CA PRO A 19 2.48 3.98 -0.56
C PRO A 19 3.38 4.79 -1.49
N TYR A 20 4.58 4.30 -1.79
CA TYR A 20 5.48 5.05 -2.66
C TYR A 20 4.99 5.10 -4.12
N TYR A 21 4.02 4.28 -4.50
CA TYR A 21 3.36 4.41 -5.79
C TYR A 21 2.53 5.69 -5.88
N PHE A 22 2.12 6.22 -4.74
CA PHE A 22 1.17 7.33 -4.66
C PHE A 22 1.75 8.58 -3.98
N GLY A 23 3.07 8.66 -3.87
CA GLY A 23 3.73 9.87 -3.40
C GLY A 23 4.19 9.88 -1.97
N ASP A 24 3.88 8.86 -1.18
CA ASP A 24 4.36 8.76 0.20
C ASP A 24 5.64 7.96 0.24
N LYS A 25 6.69 8.52 0.84
CA LYS A 25 8.00 7.87 0.90
C LYS A 25 8.01 6.74 1.93
N ALA A 26 7.29 5.66 1.61
CA ALA A 26 7.17 4.51 2.51
C ALA A 26 6.90 3.24 1.73
N GLN A 27 7.33 2.12 2.28
CA GLN A 27 7.02 0.80 1.74
C GLN A 27 6.12 0.07 2.73
N LYS A 28 4.92 -0.27 2.28
CA LYS A 28 3.96 -1.04 3.07
C LYS A 28 3.07 -1.79 2.09
N THR A 29 3.37 -3.06 1.86
CA THR A 29 2.58 -3.89 0.94
C THR A 29 1.12 -3.89 1.38
N THR A 30 0.26 -3.33 0.53
CA THR A 30 -1.16 -3.16 0.81
C THR A 30 -1.97 -3.91 -0.21
N CYS A 31 -2.81 -4.83 0.25
CA CYS A 31 -3.65 -5.67 -0.60
C CYS A 31 -5.07 -5.11 -0.64
N LEU A 32 -5.65 -5.06 -1.84
CA LEU A 32 -7.01 -4.61 -2.04
C LEU A 32 -7.84 -5.72 -2.65
N TRP A 33 -9.00 -5.97 -2.06
CA TRP A 33 -10.01 -6.87 -2.63
C TRP A 33 -11.15 -5.99 -3.10
N LEU A 34 -11.21 -5.78 -4.43
CA LEU A 34 -12.16 -4.84 -5.03
C LEU A 34 -13.39 -5.55 -5.56
N LYS A 35 -14.55 -4.94 -5.33
CA LYS A 35 -15.82 -5.42 -5.86
C LYS A 35 -16.59 -4.21 -6.37
N GLY A 36 -16.80 -4.16 -7.68
CA GLY A 36 -17.53 -3.05 -8.30
C GLY A 36 -16.71 -1.77 -8.44
N LEU A 37 -15.41 -1.82 -8.15
CA LEU A 37 -14.51 -0.67 -8.28
C LEU A 37 -13.30 -1.07 -9.12
N PRO A 38 -12.75 -0.14 -9.92
CA PRO A 38 -11.55 -0.44 -10.70
C PRO A 38 -10.30 -0.43 -9.85
N PRO A 39 -9.24 -1.13 -10.27
CA PRO A 39 -7.94 -0.99 -9.64
C PRO A 39 -7.46 0.46 -9.69
N LEU A 40 -6.69 0.85 -8.68
CA LEU A 40 -6.16 2.20 -8.63
C LEU A 40 -5.06 2.38 -9.67
N TYR A 41 -5.11 3.49 -10.39
CA TYR A 41 -4.04 3.89 -11.30
C TYR A 41 -2.92 4.55 -10.50
N HIS A 42 -1.67 4.21 -10.84
CA HIS A 42 -0.52 4.80 -10.17
C HIS A 42 0.64 4.99 -11.16
N ASN A 43 1.61 5.77 -10.74
CA ASN A 43 2.69 6.20 -11.63
C ASN A 43 3.71 5.12 -12.01
N ALA A 44 3.52 3.88 -11.55
CA ALA A 44 4.41 2.79 -11.94
C ALA A 44 3.98 2.10 -13.22
N THR A 45 2.77 2.37 -13.70
CA THR A 45 2.26 1.72 -14.91
C THR A 45 2.91 2.38 -16.14
N PRO A 46 3.64 1.62 -16.96
CA PRO A 46 4.19 2.20 -18.17
C PRO A 46 3.07 2.71 -19.07
N ASN A 47 3.29 3.86 -19.70
CA ASN A 47 2.32 4.37 -20.64
C ASN A 47 2.46 3.64 -22.00
N LEU A 48 1.57 3.96 -22.94
CA LEU A 48 1.54 3.31 -24.25
C LEU A 48 2.82 3.57 -25.07
N PHE A 49 3.59 4.56 -24.69
CA PHE A 49 4.81 4.94 -25.41
C PHE A 49 6.07 4.37 -24.75
N GLY A 50 5.89 3.51 -23.74
CA GLY A 50 7.02 2.86 -23.09
C GLY A 50 7.75 3.70 -22.06
N ASP A 51 7.26 4.91 -21.79
CA ASP A 51 7.89 5.76 -20.78
C ASP A 51 7.66 5.17 -19.40
N ALA A 52 8.75 4.90 -18.69
CA ALA A 52 8.65 4.44 -17.31
C ALA A 52 8.27 5.62 -16.42
N VAL A 53 7.12 5.52 -15.77
CA VAL A 53 6.73 6.53 -14.81
C VAL A 53 7.37 6.18 -13.49
N THR A 54 8.19 7.09 -12.96
CA THR A 54 8.94 6.87 -11.73
C THR A 54 8.05 6.99 -10.51
N HIS A 55 8.10 5.98 -9.66
CA HIS A 55 7.55 6.09 -8.32
C HIS A 55 8.37 7.06 -7.50
N THR A 56 7.82 7.57 -6.42
CA THR A 56 8.62 8.30 -5.44
C THR A 56 9.53 7.29 -4.71
N GLU A 57 10.45 7.79 -3.91
CA GLU A 57 11.37 6.94 -3.15
C GLU A 57 10.61 6.09 -2.13
N LYS A 58 11.13 4.91 -1.87
CA LYS A 58 10.54 4.00 -0.89
C LYS A 58 10.65 4.49 0.55
N GLY A 59 11.44 5.54 0.79
CA GLY A 59 11.69 6.05 2.11
C GLY A 59 12.85 5.34 2.78
N GLU A 60 13.07 5.68 4.04
CA GLU A 60 14.18 5.14 4.79
C GLU A 60 13.84 3.79 5.42
N PHE A 61 14.89 2.99 5.60
CA PHE A 61 14.79 1.69 6.26
C PHE A 61 15.79 1.64 7.40
N TRP A 62 15.51 0.83 8.43
CA TRP A 62 16.47 0.56 9.48
C TRP A 62 16.81 -0.91 9.46
N VAL A 63 18.02 -1.23 9.86
CA VAL A 63 18.55 -2.59 9.84
C VAL A 63 18.90 -2.99 11.26
N TYR A 64 18.50 -4.19 11.66
CA TYR A 64 18.75 -4.71 12.99
C TYR A 64 19.02 -6.21 12.93
N PHE A 65 19.72 -6.71 13.94
CA PHE A 65 20.04 -8.13 14.03
C PHE A 65 18.94 -8.85 14.81
N THR A 66 18.45 -9.96 14.27
CA THR A 66 17.43 -10.78 14.90
C THR A 66 18.06 -12.10 15.38
N LYS A 67 18.12 -12.30 16.69
CA LYS A 67 18.70 -13.51 17.26
C LYS A 67 17.93 -14.76 16.86
N THR A 68 16.61 -14.67 16.81
CA THR A 68 15.74 -15.79 16.46
C THR A 68 16.06 -16.35 15.08
N LYS A 69 16.29 -15.47 14.11
CA LYS A 69 16.60 -15.88 12.74
C LYS A 69 18.09 -15.86 12.45
N ASN A 70 18.89 -15.42 13.39
CA ASN A 70 20.34 -15.30 13.28
C ASN A 70 20.79 -14.56 12.02
N LYS A 71 20.13 -13.45 11.71
CA LYS A 71 20.45 -12.65 10.53
C LYS A 71 20.01 -11.21 10.70
N MET A 72 20.51 -10.36 9.80
CA MET A 72 20.09 -8.97 9.73
C MET A 72 18.70 -8.86 9.10
N GLN A 73 17.86 -8.01 9.68
CA GLN A 73 16.52 -7.73 9.16
C GLN A 73 16.44 -6.27 8.74
N ARG A 74 15.64 -6.01 7.71
CA ARG A 74 15.41 -4.67 7.19
C ARG A 74 13.93 -4.35 7.28
N GLU A 75 13.61 -3.21 7.93
CA GLU A 75 12.24 -2.77 8.10
C GLU A 75 12.07 -1.31 7.71
N PRO A 76 10.91 -0.92 7.14
CA PRO A 76 10.63 0.49 6.87
C PRO A 76 10.65 1.33 8.13
N ILE A 77 11.09 2.59 8.00
CA ILE A 77 11.22 3.48 9.16
C ILE A 77 9.87 3.79 9.83
N TRP A 78 8.78 3.84 9.06
CA TRP A 78 7.47 4.09 9.64
C TRP A 78 7.07 3.02 10.64
N LYS A 79 7.51 1.79 10.40
CA LYS A 79 7.21 0.66 11.28
C LYS A 79 8.03 0.74 12.57
N LYS A 80 9.28 1.23 12.47
CA LYS A 80 10.12 1.45 13.64
C LYS A 80 9.46 2.42 14.63
N ASN A 81 8.81 3.44 14.11
CA ASN A 81 8.16 4.46 14.93
C ASN A 81 6.98 3.94 15.76
N THR A 82 6.51 2.72 15.47
CA THR A 82 5.40 2.10 16.21
C THR A 82 5.87 1.11 17.28
N ILE A 83 7.17 0.82 17.36
CA ILE A 83 7.68 -0.24 18.21
C ILE A 83 7.43 0.01 19.71
N GLY A 84 7.52 1.24 20.16
CA GLY A 84 7.31 1.58 21.56
C GLY A 84 5.86 1.72 22.01
N LEU A 85 4.91 1.55 21.10
CA LEU A 85 3.49 1.74 21.41
C LEU A 85 2.86 0.49 22.03
N PRO A 86 1.84 0.66 22.91
CA PRO A 86 1.04 -0.47 23.37
C PRO A 86 0.42 -1.23 22.20
N SER A 87 0.14 -2.53 22.41
CA SER A 87 -0.32 -3.41 21.34
C SER A 87 -1.52 -2.87 20.56
N ASN A 88 -2.53 -2.35 21.27
CA ASN A 88 -3.73 -1.80 20.62
C ASN A 88 -3.44 -0.55 19.80
N GLU A 89 -2.60 0.35 20.33
CA GLU A 89 -2.21 1.56 19.60
C GLU A 89 -1.29 1.24 18.43
N ARG A 90 -0.40 0.27 18.60
CA ARG A 90 0.48 -0.19 17.53
C ARG A 90 -0.31 -0.75 16.36
N SER A 91 -1.29 -1.60 16.63
CA SER A 91 -2.15 -2.16 15.59
C SER A 91 -2.91 -1.06 14.85
N LYS A 92 -3.43 -0.08 15.59
CA LYS A 92 -4.17 1.04 15.02
C LYS A 92 -3.28 1.86 14.09
N GLU A 93 -2.06 2.19 14.54
CA GLU A 93 -1.13 2.97 13.71
C GLU A 93 -0.70 2.20 12.47
N ARG A 94 -0.42 0.91 12.60
CA ARG A 94 0.00 0.09 11.47
C ARG A 94 -1.11 -0.18 10.46
N SER A 95 -2.35 -0.06 10.86
CA SER A 95 -3.50 -0.28 9.96
C SER A 95 -3.92 0.97 9.20
N LYS A 96 -3.41 2.15 9.56
CA LYS A 96 -3.77 3.38 8.88
C LYS A 96 -3.35 3.35 7.41
N THR A 97 -4.22 3.88 6.56
CA THR A 97 -3.91 4.04 5.15
C THR A 97 -3.10 5.31 4.95
N PHE A 98 -2.03 5.20 4.16
CA PHE A 98 -1.21 6.38 3.83
C PHE A 98 -2.00 7.39 3.03
N PRO A 99 -1.74 8.71 3.22
CA PRO A 99 -2.52 9.78 2.58
C PRO A 99 -2.60 9.68 1.06
N GLY A 100 -1.52 9.32 0.38
CA GLY A 100 -1.52 9.22 -1.08
C GLY A 100 -2.46 8.15 -1.59
N ILE A 101 -2.49 6.99 -0.93
CA ILE A 101 -3.42 5.92 -1.28
C ILE A 101 -4.85 6.35 -1.02
N ALA A 102 -5.11 6.97 0.15
CA ALA A 102 -6.44 7.44 0.49
C ALA A 102 -6.94 8.49 -0.50
N GLN A 103 -6.07 9.40 -0.92
CA GLN A 103 -6.40 10.41 -1.91
C GLN A 103 -6.73 9.78 -3.26
N ALA A 104 -5.94 8.79 -3.68
CA ALA A 104 -6.19 8.08 -4.93
C ALA A 104 -7.54 7.36 -4.91
N MET A 105 -7.87 6.69 -3.80
CA MET A 105 -9.16 6.06 -3.63
C MET A 105 -10.31 7.06 -3.75
N ALA A 106 -10.21 8.18 -3.02
CA ALA A 106 -11.24 9.20 -3.02
C ALA A 106 -11.43 9.79 -4.41
N THR A 107 -10.35 10.16 -5.08
CA THR A 107 -10.41 10.80 -6.38
C THR A 107 -10.84 9.85 -7.48
N GLN A 108 -10.15 8.72 -7.61
CA GLN A 108 -10.38 7.80 -8.74
C GLN A 108 -11.72 7.09 -8.64
N TRP A 109 -12.07 6.63 -7.45
CA TRP A 109 -13.33 5.91 -7.28
C TRP A 109 -14.54 6.85 -7.33
N SER A 110 -14.39 8.08 -6.85
CA SER A 110 -15.46 9.08 -6.99
C SER A 110 -15.73 9.38 -8.46
N GLU A 111 -14.69 9.61 -9.25
CA GLU A 111 -14.81 9.86 -10.68
C GLU A 111 -15.42 8.67 -11.41
N TYR A 112 -15.00 7.46 -11.07
CA TYR A 112 -15.55 6.25 -11.66
C TYR A 112 -17.03 6.14 -11.38
N LEU A 113 -17.47 6.37 -10.15
CA LEU A 113 -18.88 6.26 -9.80
C LEU A 113 -19.72 7.35 -10.46
N ILE A 114 -19.18 8.57 -10.57
CA ILE A 114 -19.86 9.65 -11.26
C ILE A 114 -20.02 9.34 -12.73
N ASN A 115 -18.95 8.89 -13.40
CA ASN A 115 -18.99 8.54 -14.82
C ASN A 115 -19.91 7.37 -15.09
N LYS A 116 -19.92 6.37 -14.23
CA LYS A 116 -20.80 5.22 -14.37
C LYS A 116 -22.26 5.63 -14.25
N LYS A 117 -22.57 6.57 -13.36
CA LYS A 117 -23.91 7.09 -13.16
C LYS A 117 -24.36 7.94 -14.34
N THR A 118 -23.43 8.71 -14.94
CA THR A 118 -23.72 9.59 -16.07
C THR A 118 -23.90 8.81 -17.37
N ASN A 119 -23.22 7.69 -17.53
CA ASN A 119 -23.20 6.90 -18.77
C ASN A 119 -24.29 5.82 -18.83
N LYS A 120 -25.33 5.97 -18.08
CA LYS A 120 -26.46 5.03 -18.15
C LYS A 120 -27.35 5.29 -19.33
#